data_36e4202d994cf09cff018ccdca9a6855
#
_entry.id   36e4202d994cf09cff018ccdca9a6855
#
_cell.length_a   1.000
_cell.length_b   1.000
_cell.length_c   1.000
_cell.angle_alpha   90.00
_cell.angle_beta   90.00
_cell.angle_gamma   90.00
#
_symmetry.space_group_name_H-M   'P 1'
#
loop_
_entity.id
_entity.type
_entity.pdbx_description
1 polymer ?
#
loop_
_entity_poly.entity_id
_entity_poly.type
_entity_poly.pdbx_seq_one_letter_code
_entity_poly.pdbx_strand_id
1 'polypeptide(L)'
;GLDINTNTLISDVLGPMGSFNTTMAAHTGIGMLPILYYGTEEHKKKYLPKLGSGEWKAAYCLTEPSSGSDALAAKTVAHLTEDGAFYEITGQKMWISNAGFADVFIVFAQVGGDKFSCFLVEQGTEGLSLGAEEDKLGIKGSSTRQVFFENVKVHKSALLGEVGKGHLIAFNVLNVGRLKLGVMALGAAKRNFDVAVKYANERKQFKQSISNFGAIQYKLAEQTIQMYACEAALYRTSMLLQQKAQSLHDNGMSFAEAKLEAAEEYAVECAMLK
;
A
#
# COMPACT_ATOMS: atom_id res chain seq x y z
N GLY A 1 -11.23 -10.83 8.57
CA GLY A 1 -10.24 -10.89 7.48
C GLY A 1 -9.16 -11.93 7.78
N LEU A 2 -8.28 -12.21 6.81
CA LEU A 2 -7.17 -13.15 6.99
C LEU A 2 -6.20 -12.67 8.08
N ASP A 3 -5.53 -13.61 8.74
CA ASP A 3 -4.45 -13.30 9.69
C ASP A 3 -3.20 -12.74 8.99
N ILE A 4 -2.26 -12.21 9.77
CA ILE A 4 -1.07 -11.52 9.23
C ILE A 4 -0.17 -12.50 8.47
N ASN A 5 0.04 -13.71 9.01
CA ASN A 5 0.91 -14.70 8.40
C ASN A 5 0.36 -15.22 7.06
N THR A 6 -0.95 -15.46 6.98
CA THR A 6 -1.62 -15.83 5.72
C THR A 6 -1.49 -14.73 4.67
N ASN A 7 -1.68 -13.45 5.07
CA ASN A 7 -1.47 -12.31 4.16
C ASN A 7 -0.01 -12.21 3.68
N THR A 8 0.95 -12.49 4.55
CA THR A 8 2.37 -12.53 4.21
C THR A 8 2.65 -13.62 3.17
N LEU A 9 2.16 -14.84 3.40
CA LEU A 9 2.31 -15.95 2.44
C LEU A 9 1.69 -15.63 1.07
N ILE A 10 0.48 -15.06 1.04
CA ILE A 10 -0.17 -14.64 -0.21
C ILE A 10 0.70 -13.60 -0.95
N SER A 11 1.27 -12.64 -0.23
CA SER A 11 2.13 -11.61 -0.82
C SER A 11 3.43 -12.18 -1.41
N ASP A 12 4.03 -13.19 -0.76
CA ASP A 12 5.21 -13.92 -1.26
C ASP A 12 4.86 -14.69 -2.55
N VAL A 13 3.82 -15.50 -2.52
CA VAL A 13 3.39 -16.31 -3.68
C VAL A 13 3.02 -15.44 -4.89
N LEU A 14 2.42 -14.28 -4.66
CA LEU A 14 2.06 -13.33 -5.71
C LEU A 14 3.21 -12.39 -6.13
N GLY A 15 4.35 -12.41 -5.43
CA GLY A 15 5.51 -11.57 -5.73
C GLY A 15 5.94 -11.59 -7.20
N PRO A 16 6.00 -12.74 -7.89
CA PRO A 16 6.33 -12.83 -9.31
C PRO A 16 5.35 -12.10 -10.25
N MET A 17 4.14 -11.82 -9.80
CA MET A 17 3.09 -11.15 -10.58
C MET A 17 3.09 -9.64 -10.32
N GLY A 18 4.22 -8.96 -10.54
CA GLY A 18 4.48 -7.59 -10.09
C GLY A 18 3.33 -6.58 -10.32
N SER A 19 2.77 -6.51 -11.53
CA SER A 19 1.65 -5.60 -11.83
C SER A 19 0.40 -5.93 -11.04
N PHE A 20 -0.01 -7.19 -11.02
CA PHE A 20 -1.21 -7.64 -10.28
C PHE A 20 -1.02 -7.47 -8.77
N ASN A 21 0.14 -7.87 -8.26
CA ASN A 21 0.43 -7.77 -6.83
C ASN A 21 0.45 -6.31 -6.35
N THR A 22 1.02 -5.39 -7.14
CA THR A 22 0.97 -3.94 -6.86
C THR A 22 -0.48 -3.44 -6.79
N THR A 23 -1.31 -3.79 -7.77
CA THR A 23 -2.73 -3.42 -7.80
C THR A 23 -3.48 -3.96 -6.59
N MET A 24 -3.28 -5.24 -6.27
CA MET A 24 -3.93 -5.90 -5.12
C MET A 24 -3.44 -5.33 -3.79
N ALA A 25 -2.14 -5.10 -3.64
CA ALA A 25 -1.57 -4.54 -2.41
C ALA A 25 -2.03 -3.10 -2.16
N ALA A 26 -2.10 -2.27 -3.20
CA ALA A 26 -2.64 -0.92 -3.10
C ALA A 26 -4.11 -0.94 -2.68
N HIS A 27 -4.91 -1.81 -3.26
CA HIS A 27 -6.34 -1.96 -2.93
C HIS A 27 -6.56 -2.51 -1.52
N THR A 28 -6.06 -3.72 -1.21
CA THR A 28 -6.31 -4.42 0.06
C THR A 28 -5.51 -3.88 1.24
N GLY A 29 -4.44 -3.14 0.97
CA GLY A 29 -3.59 -2.49 1.96
C GLY A 29 -4.01 -1.04 2.15
N ILE A 30 -3.27 -0.14 1.50
CA ILE A 30 -3.41 1.31 1.73
C ILE A 30 -4.77 1.89 1.30
N GLY A 31 -5.54 1.20 0.45
CA GLY A 31 -6.89 1.61 0.06
C GLY A 31 -7.97 1.21 1.08
N MET A 32 -7.95 -0.04 1.57
CA MET A 32 -8.99 -0.55 2.47
C MET A 32 -8.71 -0.31 3.95
N LEU A 33 -7.45 -0.43 4.39
CA LEU A 33 -7.09 -0.35 5.80
C LEU A 33 -7.43 1.01 6.45
N PRO A 34 -7.30 2.16 5.77
CA PRO A 34 -7.77 3.43 6.33
C PRO A 34 -9.24 3.37 6.76
N ILE A 35 -10.11 2.80 5.93
CA ILE A 35 -11.55 2.68 6.22
C ILE A 35 -11.77 1.69 7.37
N LEU A 36 -11.06 0.56 7.36
CA LEU A 36 -11.19 -0.46 8.41
C LEU A 36 -10.80 0.07 9.79
N TYR A 37 -9.70 0.82 9.88
CA TYR A 37 -9.12 1.25 11.15
C TYR A 37 -9.71 2.56 11.67
N TYR A 38 -10.02 3.50 10.77
CA TYR A 38 -10.42 4.87 11.14
C TYR A 38 -11.82 5.27 10.66
N GLY A 39 -12.48 4.40 9.90
CA GLY A 39 -13.84 4.64 9.43
C GLY A 39 -14.88 4.50 10.53
N THR A 40 -15.93 5.32 10.45
CA THR A 40 -17.16 5.12 11.24
C THR A 40 -17.82 3.81 10.84
N GLU A 41 -18.76 3.33 11.64
CA GLU A 41 -19.54 2.13 11.30
C GLU A 41 -20.32 2.29 9.98
N GLU A 42 -20.75 3.51 9.67
CA GLU A 42 -21.39 3.85 8.40
C GLU A 42 -20.40 3.71 7.22
N HIS A 43 -19.17 4.22 7.38
CA HIS A 43 -18.11 4.04 6.39
C HIS A 43 -17.81 2.56 6.16
N LYS A 44 -17.61 1.80 7.23
CA LYS A 44 -17.32 0.36 7.15
C LYS A 44 -18.44 -0.38 6.44
N LYS A 45 -19.70 -0.13 6.82
CA LYS A 45 -20.88 -0.76 6.24
C LYS A 45 -21.06 -0.42 4.74
N LYS A 46 -20.77 0.84 4.36
CA LYS A 46 -20.91 1.30 2.97
C LYS A 46 -19.82 0.74 2.07
N TYR A 47 -18.56 0.81 2.47
CA TYR A 47 -17.41 0.58 1.61
C TYR A 47 -16.82 -0.82 1.72
N LEU A 48 -16.62 -1.37 2.93
CA LEU A 48 -15.85 -2.60 3.11
C LEU A 48 -16.46 -3.84 2.43
N PRO A 49 -17.78 -4.06 2.38
CA PRO A 49 -18.34 -5.21 1.66
C PRO A 49 -18.02 -5.20 0.17
N LYS A 50 -18.15 -4.04 -0.48
CA LYS A 50 -17.88 -3.87 -1.91
C LYS A 50 -16.38 -3.93 -2.22
N LEU A 51 -15.54 -3.36 -1.37
CA LEU A 51 -14.08 -3.44 -1.49
C LEU A 51 -13.59 -4.88 -1.23
N GLY A 52 -14.15 -5.55 -0.23
CA GLY A 52 -13.79 -6.92 0.13
C GLY A 52 -14.18 -7.96 -0.94
N SER A 53 -15.29 -7.75 -1.64
CA SER A 53 -15.70 -8.60 -2.77
C SER A 53 -14.94 -8.28 -4.06
N GLY A 54 -14.26 -7.13 -4.14
CA GLY A 54 -13.65 -6.62 -5.36
C GLY A 54 -14.67 -6.00 -6.35
N GLU A 55 -15.92 -5.81 -5.96
CA GLU A 55 -16.88 -5.03 -6.72
C GLU A 55 -16.38 -3.59 -6.89
N TRP A 56 -15.94 -2.98 -5.80
CA TRP A 56 -15.28 -1.68 -5.78
C TRP A 56 -13.78 -1.82 -5.53
N LYS A 57 -13.00 -0.89 -6.08
CA LYS A 57 -11.55 -0.76 -5.88
C LYS A 57 -11.24 0.56 -5.24
N ALA A 58 -10.17 0.58 -4.46
CA ALA A 58 -9.70 1.77 -3.78
C ALA A 58 -8.34 2.23 -4.30
N ALA A 59 -8.13 3.55 -4.29
CA ALA A 59 -6.86 4.21 -4.54
C ALA A 59 -6.47 5.11 -3.36
N TYR A 60 -5.16 5.31 -3.18
CA TYR A 60 -4.59 6.05 -2.07
C TYR A 60 -3.86 7.30 -2.57
N CYS A 61 -4.44 8.47 -2.29
CA CYS A 61 -4.04 9.76 -2.83
C CYS A 61 -3.25 10.58 -1.81
N LEU A 62 -1.97 10.22 -1.60
CA LEU A 62 -1.06 10.91 -0.68
C LEU A 62 -0.10 11.82 -1.43
N THR A 63 0.70 11.27 -2.36
CA THR A 63 1.79 11.93 -3.06
C THR A 63 1.31 13.06 -3.97
N GLU A 64 2.04 14.18 -3.97
CA GLU A 64 1.82 15.33 -4.84
C GLU A 64 3.07 15.67 -5.65
N PRO A 65 2.98 16.47 -6.72
CA PRO A 65 4.16 16.87 -7.50
C PRO A 65 5.28 17.50 -6.66
N SER A 66 4.92 18.19 -5.58
CA SER A 66 5.88 18.88 -4.68
C SER A 66 6.05 18.21 -3.32
N SER A 67 5.38 17.08 -3.05
CA SER A 67 5.33 16.42 -1.74
C SER A 67 5.36 14.90 -1.91
N GLY A 68 6.53 14.33 -1.72
CA GLY A 68 6.76 12.88 -1.71
C GLY A 68 7.16 12.40 -0.33
N SER A 69 8.45 12.39 -0.02
CA SER A 69 8.98 11.98 1.29
C SER A 69 8.47 12.86 2.44
N ASP A 70 8.38 14.16 2.19
CA ASP A 70 7.74 15.11 3.12
C ASP A 70 6.23 15.19 2.83
N ALA A 71 5.51 14.12 3.20
CA ALA A 71 4.09 13.98 2.87
C ALA A 71 3.20 15.03 3.58
N LEU A 72 3.65 15.57 4.72
CA LEU A 72 2.89 16.57 5.47
C LEU A 72 2.95 17.96 4.83
N ALA A 73 3.91 18.21 3.93
CA ALA A 73 4.01 19.42 3.13
C ALA A 73 3.04 19.44 1.92
N ALA A 74 2.04 18.57 1.90
CA ALA A 74 1.02 18.51 0.87
C ALA A 74 0.29 19.85 0.71
N LYS A 75 0.01 20.23 -0.55
CA LYS A 75 -0.63 21.50 -0.93
C LYS A 75 -2.11 21.36 -1.28
N THR A 76 -2.61 20.14 -1.45
CA THR A 76 -4.05 19.90 -1.61
C THR A 76 -4.76 20.40 -0.37
N VAL A 77 -5.79 21.23 -0.57
CA VAL A 77 -6.55 21.88 0.51
C VAL A 77 -8.00 21.40 0.52
N ALA A 78 -8.61 21.43 1.70
CA ALA A 78 -10.03 21.19 1.88
C ALA A 78 -10.64 22.33 2.72
N HIS A 79 -11.56 23.06 2.14
CA HIS A 79 -12.27 24.17 2.79
C HIS A 79 -13.66 23.74 3.23
N LEU A 80 -13.98 23.96 4.51
CA LEU A 80 -15.33 23.76 4.99
C LEU A 80 -16.25 24.86 4.43
N THR A 81 -17.38 24.47 3.85
CA THR A 81 -18.37 25.43 3.34
C THR A 81 -18.99 26.27 4.47
N GLU A 82 -19.53 27.44 4.16
CA GLU A 82 -20.09 28.37 5.15
C GLU A 82 -21.21 27.74 5.98
N ASP A 83 -22.02 26.86 5.38
CA ASP A 83 -23.07 26.10 6.04
C ASP A 83 -22.56 24.96 6.92
N GLY A 84 -21.23 24.67 6.88
CA GLY A 84 -20.60 23.61 7.65
C GLY A 84 -21.03 22.19 7.26
N ALA A 85 -21.65 22.01 6.09
CA ALA A 85 -22.17 20.71 5.66
C ALA A 85 -21.21 19.94 4.75
N PHE A 86 -20.32 20.65 4.01
CA PHE A 86 -19.45 20.05 3.02
C PHE A 86 -18.01 20.53 3.18
N TYR A 87 -17.08 19.73 2.61
CA TYR A 87 -15.72 20.17 2.30
C TYR A 87 -15.58 20.29 0.78
N GLU A 88 -14.90 21.35 0.34
CA GLU A 88 -14.48 21.57 -1.04
C GLU A 88 -12.98 21.31 -1.15
N ILE A 89 -12.61 20.28 -1.91
CA ILE A 89 -11.22 19.81 -2.04
C ILE A 89 -10.66 20.33 -3.36
N THR A 90 -9.49 20.98 -3.28
CA THR A 90 -8.77 21.48 -4.47
C THR A 90 -7.29 21.12 -4.38
N GLY A 91 -6.76 20.55 -5.46
CA GLY A 91 -5.36 20.13 -5.55
C GLY A 91 -5.10 19.05 -6.57
N GLN A 92 -3.91 18.48 -6.49
CA GLN A 92 -3.46 17.44 -7.43
C GLN A 92 -2.68 16.35 -6.69
N LYS A 93 -2.94 15.11 -7.05
CA LYS A 93 -2.17 13.95 -6.59
C LYS A 93 -1.46 13.28 -7.77
N MET A 94 -0.29 12.69 -7.49
CA MET A 94 0.59 12.13 -8.51
C MET A 94 0.94 10.68 -8.21
N TRP A 95 1.10 9.91 -9.27
CA TRP A 95 1.48 8.48 -9.23
C TRP A 95 0.53 7.60 -8.42
N ILE A 96 -0.77 7.83 -8.58
CA ILE A 96 -1.79 7.12 -7.83
C ILE A 96 -2.09 5.76 -8.45
N SER A 97 -1.67 4.70 -7.76
CA SER A 97 -1.98 3.33 -8.14
C SER A 97 -3.49 3.08 -8.10
N ASN A 98 -3.97 2.31 -9.05
CA ASN A 98 -5.38 1.96 -9.25
C ASN A 98 -6.29 3.12 -9.70
N ALA A 99 -5.80 4.35 -9.82
CA ALA A 99 -6.65 5.51 -10.12
C ALA A 99 -7.50 5.33 -11.39
N GLY A 100 -7.00 4.60 -12.40
CA GLY A 100 -7.73 4.39 -13.67
C GLY A 100 -9.02 3.56 -13.55
N PHE A 101 -9.23 2.86 -12.44
CA PHE A 101 -10.41 2.01 -12.20
C PHE A 101 -10.88 2.02 -10.73
N ALA A 102 -10.38 2.93 -9.91
CA ALA A 102 -10.81 3.07 -8.52
C ALA A 102 -12.22 3.64 -8.44
N ASP A 103 -13.03 3.10 -7.55
CA ASP A 103 -14.38 3.57 -7.24
C ASP A 103 -14.38 4.52 -6.03
N VAL A 104 -13.36 4.41 -5.16
CA VAL A 104 -13.16 5.30 -4.01
C VAL A 104 -11.69 5.68 -3.85
N PHE A 105 -11.45 6.95 -3.55
CA PHE A 105 -10.15 7.54 -3.34
C PHE A 105 -10.00 7.95 -1.87
N ILE A 106 -8.90 7.51 -1.24
CA ILE A 106 -8.47 7.94 0.09
C ILE A 106 -7.62 9.19 -0.10
N VAL A 107 -8.16 10.36 0.16
CA VAL A 107 -7.55 11.65 -0.21
C VAL A 107 -7.06 12.40 1.02
N PHE A 108 -5.78 12.76 1.01
CA PHE A 108 -5.20 13.59 2.07
C PHE A 108 -5.15 15.04 1.63
N ALA A 109 -5.62 15.95 2.50
CA ALA A 109 -5.68 17.38 2.25
C ALA A 109 -5.49 18.20 3.54
N GLN A 110 -5.04 19.45 3.40
CA GLN A 110 -4.91 20.39 4.51
C GLN A 110 -6.24 21.09 4.76
N VAL A 111 -6.74 21.04 5.96
CA VAL A 111 -7.91 21.82 6.42
C VAL A 111 -7.40 23.03 7.19
N GLY A 112 -7.88 24.22 6.84
CA GLY A 112 -7.47 25.46 7.52
C GLY A 112 -5.98 25.80 7.35
N GLY A 113 -5.32 25.21 6.35
CA GLY A 113 -3.94 25.50 5.97
C GLY A 113 -2.87 24.59 6.60
N ASP A 114 -3.12 23.97 7.75
CA ASP A 114 -2.13 23.21 8.53
C ASP A 114 -2.65 21.91 9.15
N LYS A 115 -3.94 21.62 9.03
CA LYS A 115 -4.56 20.42 9.62
C LYS A 115 -4.65 19.30 8.60
N PHE A 116 -3.56 18.54 8.46
CA PHE A 116 -3.52 17.40 7.56
C PHE A 116 -4.59 16.36 7.91
N SER A 117 -5.54 16.15 7.00
CA SER A 117 -6.77 15.38 7.20
C SER A 117 -6.97 14.38 6.07
N CYS A 118 -7.88 13.42 6.24
CA CYS A 118 -8.16 12.37 5.27
C CYS A 118 -9.65 12.34 4.92
N PHE A 119 -9.94 12.16 3.63
CA PHE A 119 -11.30 12.17 3.09
C PHE A 119 -11.54 10.97 2.18
N LEU A 120 -12.79 10.51 2.12
CA LEU A 120 -13.28 9.54 1.15
C LEU A 120 -13.95 10.29 -0.01
N VAL A 121 -13.42 10.11 -1.22
CA VAL A 121 -14.00 10.70 -2.44
C VAL A 121 -14.37 9.57 -3.38
N GLU A 122 -15.64 9.54 -3.82
CA GLU A 122 -16.10 8.52 -4.77
C GLU A 122 -15.81 8.94 -6.21
N GLN A 123 -15.58 7.94 -7.06
CA GLN A 123 -15.47 8.16 -8.50
C GLN A 123 -16.78 8.77 -9.05
N GLY A 124 -16.65 9.72 -9.97
CA GLY A 124 -17.78 10.43 -10.55
C GLY A 124 -18.25 11.63 -9.73
N THR A 125 -17.62 11.95 -8.59
CA THR A 125 -17.86 13.22 -7.89
C THR A 125 -17.45 14.37 -8.82
N GLU A 126 -18.31 15.38 -8.95
CA GLU A 126 -18.06 16.57 -9.78
C GLU A 126 -16.74 17.25 -9.37
N GLY A 127 -15.94 17.65 -10.36
CA GLY A 127 -14.62 18.27 -10.15
C GLY A 127 -13.49 17.26 -9.98
N LEU A 128 -13.76 15.94 -9.87
CA LEU A 128 -12.74 14.89 -9.87
C LEU A 128 -12.41 14.49 -11.30
N SER A 129 -11.12 14.57 -11.67
CA SER A 129 -10.66 14.11 -12.98
C SER A 129 -9.33 13.35 -12.88
N LEU A 130 -9.07 12.54 -13.89
CA LEU A 130 -7.89 11.67 -13.95
C LEU A 130 -7.02 12.02 -15.14
N GLY A 131 -5.70 12.03 -14.93
CA GLY A 131 -4.71 12.13 -16.01
C GLY A 131 -4.59 10.85 -16.84
N ALA A 132 -3.72 10.88 -17.83
CA ALA A 132 -3.34 9.71 -18.60
C ALA A 132 -2.60 8.68 -17.75
N GLU A 133 -2.49 7.43 -18.24
CA GLU A 133 -1.61 6.41 -17.63
C GLU A 133 -0.15 6.88 -17.71
N GLU A 134 0.57 6.72 -16.61
CA GLU A 134 2.00 7.01 -16.55
C GLU A 134 2.81 6.00 -17.38
N ASP A 135 3.78 6.48 -18.17
CA ASP A 135 4.71 5.60 -18.88
C ASP A 135 5.84 5.15 -17.94
N LYS A 136 5.64 4.02 -17.31
CA LYS A 136 6.55 3.46 -16.30
C LYS A 136 7.58 2.53 -16.93
N LEU A 137 8.76 2.41 -16.29
CA LEU A 137 9.80 1.46 -16.70
C LEU A 137 9.37 -0.01 -16.53
N GLY A 138 8.52 -0.29 -15.54
CA GLY A 138 8.02 -1.64 -15.25
C GLY A 138 6.62 -1.60 -14.66
N ILE A 139 6.08 -2.76 -14.26
CA ILE A 139 4.73 -2.93 -13.70
C ILE A 139 3.63 -2.23 -14.54
N LYS A 140 3.79 -2.24 -15.87
CA LYS A 140 2.89 -1.51 -16.81
C LYS A 140 1.44 -2.00 -16.78
N GLY A 141 1.18 -3.22 -16.31
CA GLY A 141 -0.16 -3.74 -16.11
C GLY A 141 -0.88 -3.24 -14.85
N SER A 142 -0.22 -2.41 -14.01
CA SER A 142 -0.86 -1.71 -12.89
C SER A 142 -1.16 -0.27 -13.31
N SER A 143 -2.43 0.15 -13.21
CA SER A 143 -2.80 1.54 -13.49
C SER A 143 -2.12 2.49 -12.52
N THR A 144 -1.59 3.58 -13.05
CA THR A 144 -0.97 4.66 -12.27
C THR A 144 -1.24 5.98 -12.97
N ARG A 145 -1.97 6.89 -12.32
CA ARG A 145 -2.38 8.18 -12.93
C ARG A 145 -2.20 9.33 -11.95
N GLN A 146 -2.25 10.53 -12.49
CA GLN A 146 -2.50 11.74 -11.72
C GLN A 146 -3.99 11.85 -11.42
N VAL A 147 -4.33 12.48 -10.29
CA VAL A 147 -5.70 12.75 -9.87
C VAL A 147 -5.83 14.22 -9.57
N PHE A 148 -6.81 14.88 -10.18
CA PHE A 148 -7.06 16.31 -10.03
C PHE A 148 -8.38 16.54 -9.30
N PHE A 149 -8.36 17.51 -8.42
CA PHE A 149 -9.51 17.94 -7.61
C PHE A 149 -9.74 19.44 -7.88
N GLU A 150 -10.86 19.77 -8.51
CA GLU A 150 -11.28 21.14 -8.81
C GLU A 150 -12.57 21.45 -8.04
N ASN A 151 -12.42 21.96 -6.81
CA ASN A 151 -13.54 22.24 -5.89
C ASN A 151 -14.45 21.02 -5.70
N VAL A 152 -13.85 19.85 -5.56
CA VAL A 152 -14.59 18.59 -5.34
C VAL A 152 -15.34 18.66 -4.03
N LYS A 153 -16.67 18.67 -4.11
CA LYS A 153 -17.56 18.84 -2.97
C LYS A 153 -17.92 17.48 -2.35
N VAL A 154 -17.55 17.27 -1.10
CA VAL A 154 -17.87 16.07 -0.33
C VAL A 154 -18.60 16.43 0.96
N HIS A 155 -19.60 15.66 1.35
CA HIS A 155 -20.29 15.89 2.63
C HIS A 155 -19.31 15.71 3.80
N LYS A 156 -19.48 16.45 4.89
CA LYS A 156 -18.59 16.39 6.06
C LYS A 156 -18.41 14.97 6.63
N SER A 157 -19.39 14.09 6.44
CA SER A 157 -19.26 12.68 6.81
C SER A 157 -18.27 11.90 5.97
N ALA A 158 -17.72 12.47 4.88
CA ALA A 158 -16.63 11.86 4.11
C ALA A 158 -15.26 12.00 4.80
N LEU A 159 -15.16 12.81 5.87
CA LEU A 159 -13.97 12.90 6.69
C LEU A 159 -13.69 11.54 7.34
N LEU A 160 -12.49 11.02 7.15
CA LEU A 160 -12.03 9.78 7.75
C LEU A 160 -11.18 10.09 8.98
N GLY A 161 -11.61 9.61 10.15
CA GLY A 161 -11.02 9.98 11.44
C GLY A 161 -11.39 11.41 11.85
N GLU A 162 -10.39 12.18 12.29
CA GLU A 162 -10.55 13.55 12.81
C GLU A 162 -9.76 14.57 11.99
N VAL A 163 -10.21 15.81 11.96
CA VAL A 163 -9.48 16.92 11.34
C VAL A 163 -8.10 17.09 11.99
N GLY A 164 -7.05 17.15 11.17
CA GLY A 164 -5.65 17.28 11.62
C GLY A 164 -5.01 15.97 12.07
N LYS A 165 -5.73 14.84 12.04
CA LYS A 165 -5.20 13.52 12.40
C LYS A 165 -4.91 12.62 11.19
N GLY A 166 -4.93 13.14 9.98
CA GLY A 166 -4.65 12.39 8.75
C GLY A 166 -3.26 11.75 8.73
N HIS A 167 -2.28 12.33 9.40
CA HIS A 167 -0.93 11.76 9.52
C HIS A 167 -0.92 10.40 10.22
N LEU A 168 -1.75 10.20 11.25
CA LEU A 168 -1.90 8.90 11.92
C LEU A 168 -2.42 7.85 10.94
N ILE A 169 -3.45 8.22 10.15
CA ILE A 169 -4.00 7.33 9.13
C ILE A 169 -2.94 6.99 8.08
N ALA A 170 -2.25 8.02 7.56
CA ALA A 170 -1.26 7.85 6.50
C ALA A 170 -0.12 6.92 6.93
N PHE A 171 0.51 7.17 8.07
CA PHE A 171 1.72 6.46 8.44
C PHE A 171 1.47 5.08 9.04
N ASN A 172 0.40 4.89 9.79
CA ASN A 172 0.08 3.60 10.39
C ASN A 172 -0.29 2.55 9.33
N VAL A 173 -1.06 2.94 8.33
CA VAL A 173 -1.38 2.05 7.21
C VAL A 173 -0.14 1.69 6.40
N LEU A 174 0.82 2.62 6.26
CA LEU A 174 2.09 2.37 5.57
C LEU A 174 3.00 1.40 6.32
N ASN A 175 2.91 1.25 7.65
CA ASN A 175 3.71 0.28 8.40
C ASN A 175 3.44 -1.15 7.89
N VAL A 176 2.18 -1.55 7.80
CA VAL A 176 1.79 -2.85 7.21
C VAL A 176 2.20 -2.94 5.73
N GLY A 177 2.06 -1.84 4.98
CA GLY A 177 2.44 -1.77 3.57
C GLY A 177 3.94 -2.02 3.35
N ARG A 178 4.79 -1.54 4.25
CA ARG A 178 6.25 -1.74 4.18
C ARG A 178 6.63 -3.21 4.31
N LEU A 179 6.08 -3.94 5.27
CA LEU A 179 6.31 -5.39 5.39
C LEU A 179 5.86 -6.13 4.13
N LYS A 180 4.65 -5.83 3.64
CA LYS A 180 4.14 -6.44 2.40
C LYS A 180 5.06 -6.20 1.21
N LEU A 181 5.60 -4.99 1.08
CA LEU A 181 6.51 -4.64 -0.01
C LEU A 181 7.80 -5.50 0.02
N GLY A 182 8.40 -5.69 1.19
CA GLY A 182 9.55 -6.58 1.37
C GLY A 182 9.23 -8.02 0.98
N VAL A 183 8.08 -8.54 1.41
CA VAL A 183 7.64 -9.90 1.07
C VAL A 183 7.37 -10.06 -0.43
N MET A 184 6.75 -9.08 -1.08
CA MET A 184 6.54 -9.08 -2.53
C MET A 184 7.88 -9.11 -3.30
N ALA A 185 8.86 -8.32 -2.85
CA ALA A 185 10.19 -8.30 -3.43
C ALA A 185 10.91 -9.64 -3.27
N LEU A 186 10.78 -10.29 -2.10
CA LEU A 186 11.31 -11.64 -1.85
C LEU A 186 10.71 -12.67 -2.81
N GLY A 187 9.39 -12.70 -2.97
CA GLY A 187 8.71 -13.62 -3.90
C GLY A 187 9.17 -13.42 -5.34
N ALA A 188 9.33 -12.16 -5.78
CA ALA A 188 9.89 -11.85 -7.09
C ALA A 188 11.35 -12.28 -7.22
N ALA A 189 12.17 -12.09 -6.17
CA ALA A 189 13.57 -12.51 -6.14
C ALA A 189 13.71 -14.03 -6.28
N LYS A 190 12.91 -14.82 -5.56
CA LYS A 190 12.87 -16.29 -5.67
C LYS A 190 12.61 -16.73 -7.11
N ARG A 191 11.60 -16.14 -7.76
CA ARG A 191 11.28 -16.46 -9.16
C ARG A 191 12.41 -16.08 -10.12
N ASN A 192 13.01 -14.92 -9.94
CA ASN A 192 14.14 -14.46 -10.77
C ASN A 192 15.37 -15.34 -10.58
N PHE A 193 15.61 -15.81 -9.37
CA PHE A 193 16.68 -16.76 -9.06
C PHE A 193 16.51 -18.10 -9.80
N ASP A 194 15.30 -18.67 -9.80
CA ASP A 194 15.00 -19.89 -10.56
C ASP A 194 15.31 -19.73 -12.04
N VAL A 195 14.94 -18.58 -12.62
CA VAL A 195 15.25 -18.24 -14.03
C VAL A 195 16.75 -18.12 -14.25
N ALA A 196 17.47 -17.47 -13.32
CA ALA A 196 18.92 -17.32 -13.41
C ALA A 196 19.66 -18.66 -13.33
N VAL A 197 19.26 -19.55 -12.41
CA VAL A 197 19.83 -20.91 -12.29
C VAL A 197 19.58 -21.72 -13.55
N LYS A 198 18.36 -21.71 -14.07
CA LYS A 198 17.99 -22.40 -15.30
C LYS A 198 18.86 -21.90 -16.48
N TYR A 199 18.92 -20.59 -16.65
CA TYR A 199 19.73 -19.97 -17.70
C TYR A 199 21.22 -20.33 -17.56
N ALA A 200 21.78 -20.29 -16.35
CA ALA A 200 23.18 -20.62 -16.10
C ALA A 200 23.53 -22.09 -16.48
N ASN A 201 22.58 -23.01 -16.30
CA ASN A 201 22.75 -24.41 -16.68
C ASN A 201 22.59 -24.64 -18.19
N GLU A 202 21.75 -23.90 -18.88
CA GLU A 202 21.46 -24.04 -20.30
C GLU A 202 22.49 -23.29 -21.18
N ARG A 203 22.89 -22.09 -20.78
CA ARG A 203 23.84 -21.26 -21.54
C ARG A 203 25.23 -21.83 -21.52
N LYS A 204 25.81 -22.07 -22.71
CA LYS A 204 27.19 -22.59 -22.88
C LYS A 204 28.10 -21.51 -23.41
N GLN A 205 29.29 -21.41 -22.83
CA GLN A 205 30.44 -20.64 -23.31
C GLN A 205 31.71 -21.44 -23.01
N PHE A 206 32.72 -21.31 -23.83
CA PHE A 206 33.98 -22.06 -23.70
C PHE A 206 33.73 -23.57 -23.55
N LYS A 207 32.80 -24.13 -24.35
CA LYS A 207 32.39 -25.54 -24.42
C LYS A 207 31.78 -26.14 -23.18
N GLN A 208 31.36 -25.32 -22.20
CA GLN A 208 30.71 -25.80 -20.99
C GLN A 208 29.59 -24.85 -20.56
N SER A 209 28.67 -25.29 -19.68
CA SER A 209 27.64 -24.46 -19.08
C SER A 209 28.27 -23.36 -18.23
N ILE A 210 27.68 -22.15 -18.25
CA ILE A 210 28.23 -21.03 -17.46
C ILE A 210 28.12 -21.27 -15.96
N SER A 211 27.20 -22.14 -15.49
CA SER A 211 27.12 -22.60 -14.11
C SER A 211 28.39 -23.28 -13.57
N ASN A 212 29.29 -23.72 -14.46
CA ASN A 212 30.58 -24.32 -14.06
C ASN A 212 31.68 -23.28 -13.78
N PHE A 213 31.42 -21.98 -14.02
CA PHE A 213 32.37 -20.92 -13.70
C PHE A 213 32.23 -20.46 -12.27
N GLY A 214 33.35 -20.39 -11.52
CA GLY A 214 33.34 -19.99 -10.08
C GLY A 214 32.70 -18.64 -9.83
N ALA A 215 32.84 -17.66 -10.73
CA ALA A 215 32.22 -16.36 -10.60
C ALA A 215 30.66 -16.44 -10.64
N ILE A 216 30.09 -17.32 -11.46
CA ILE A 216 28.64 -17.54 -11.54
C ILE A 216 28.17 -18.30 -10.30
N GLN A 217 28.91 -19.36 -9.91
CA GLN A 217 28.58 -20.10 -8.66
C GLN A 217 28.58 -19.19 -7.44
N TYR A 218 29.58 -18.33 -7.31
CA TYR A 218 29.67 -17.36 -6.23
C TYR A 218 28.43 -16.43 -6.19
N LYS A 219 28.06 -15.85 -7.34
CA LYS A 219 26.90 -14.96 -7.43
C LYS A 219 25.58 -15.67 -7.09
N LEU A 220 25.39 -16.90 -7.53
CA LEU A 220 24.20 -17.69 -7.19
C LEU A 220 24.17 -18.05 -5.71
N ALA A 221 25.33 -18.41 -5.12
CA ALA A 221 25.43 -18.68 -3.69
C ALA A 221 25.10 -17.43 -2.85
N GLU A 222 25.65 -16.26 -3.19
CA GLU A 222 25.36 -14.99 -2.53
C GLU A 222 23.87 -14.67 -2.57
N GLN A 223 23.23 -14.80 -3.74
CA GLN A 223 21.79 -14.56 -3.88
C GLN A 223 20.97 -15.51 -2.99
N THR A 224 21.35 -16.79 -2.91
CA THR A 224 20.68 -17.78 -2.06
C THR A 224 20.80 -17.41 -0.58
N ILE A 225 21.98 -17.03 -0.11
CA ILE A 225 22.24 -16.64 1.26
C ILE A 225 21.40 -15.40 1.62
N GLN A 226 21.40 -14.39 0.76
CA GLN A 226 20.63 -13.15 1.01
C GLN A 226 19.13 -13.41 1.02
N MET A 227 18.61 -14.20 0.06
CA MET A 227 17.18 -14.55 0.05
C MET A 227 16.76 -15.31 1.32
N TYR A 228 17.57 -16.26 1.77
CA TYR A 228 17.31 -17.01 3.00
C TYR A 228 17.26 -16.09 4.21
N ALA A 229 18.22 -15.18 4.34
CA ALA A 229 18.27 -14.22 5.44
C ALA A 229 17.04 -13.26 5.43
N CYS A 230 16.70 -12.74 4.25
CA CYS A 230 15.52 -11.89 4.07
C CYS A 230 14.23 -12.64 4.39
N GLU A 231 14.08 -13.87 3.90
CA GLU A 231 12.91 -14.72 4.18
C GLU A 231 12.75 -14.96 5.68
N ALA A 232 13.82 -15.37 6.36
CA ALA A 232 13.81 -15.61 7.79
C ALA A 232 13.39 -14.35 8.57
N ALA A 233 13.93 -13.18 8.22
CA ALA A 233 13.60 -11.92 8.87
C ALA A 233 12.15 -11.48 8.63
N LEU A 234 11.67 -11.56 7.38
CA LEU A 234 10.30 -11.17 7.00
C LEU A 234 9.23 -12.06 7.67
N TYR A 235 9.42 -13.37 7.63
CA TYR A 235 8.48 -14.29 8.27
C TYR A 235 8.56 -14.24 9.80
N ARG A 236 9.74 -14.00 10.36
CA ARG A 236 9.87 -13.77 11.81
C ARG A 236 9.12 -12.52 12.25
N THR A 237 9.25 -11.42 11.52
CA THR A 237 8.52 -10.17 11.81
C THR A 237 7.01 -10.36 11.66
N SER A 238 6.56 -11.04 10.60
CA SER A 238 5.15 -11.41 10.42
C SER A 238 4.61 -12.20 11.61
N MET A 239 5.38 -13.18 12.11
CA MET A 239 4.99 -13.99 13.27
C MET A 239 4.90 -13.15 14.54
N LEU A 240 5.85 -12.25 14.79
CA LEU A 240 5.83 -11.35 15.95
C LEU A 240 4.62 -10.43 15.93
N LEU A 241 4.32 -9.83 14.78
CA LEU A 241 3.11 -9.03 14.56
C LEU A 241 1.83 -9.83 14.86
N GLN A 242 1.76 -11.08 14.36
CA GLN A 242 0.62 -11.94 14.60
C GLN A 242 0.46 -12.30 16.08
N GLN A 243 1.54 -12.64 16.75
CA GLN A 243 1.54 -12.98 18.19
C GLN A 243 1.11 -11.77 19.03
N LYS A 244 1.63 -10.57 18.72
CA LYS A 244 1.24 -9.35 19.42
C LYS A 244 -0.24 -9.03 19.20
N ALA A 245 -0.71 -9.04 17.96
CA ALA A 245 -2.13 -8.80 17.65
C ALA A 245 -3.06 -9.80 18.33
N GLN A 246 -2.67 -11.07 18.38
CA GLN A 246 -3.45 -12.11 19.09
C GLN A 246 -3.49 -11.83 20.60
N SER A 247 -2.35 -11.54 21.22
CA SER A 247 -2.28 -11.21 22.65
C SER A 247 -3.15 -9.99 23.01
N LEU A 248 -3.14 -8.93 22.19
CA LEU A 248 -3.98 -7.75 22.41
C LEU A 248 -5.46 -8.09 22.24
N HIS A 249 -5.81 -8.93 21.26
CA HIS A 249 -7.17 -9.37 21.04
C HIS A 249 -7.68 -10.22 22.21
N ASP A 250 -6.89 -11.15 22.72
CA ASP A 250 -7.23 -12.00 23.87
C ASP A 250 -7.44 -11.19 25.15
N ASN A 251 -6.83 -10.00 25.23
CA ASN A 251 -7.02 -9.02 26.30
C ASN A 251 -8.20 -8.05 26.06
N GLY A 252 -9.07 -8.33 25.09
CA GLY A 252 -10.33 -7.63 24.87
C GLY A 252 -10.32 -6.52 23.81
N MET A 253 -9.19 -6.29 23.12
CA MET A 253 -9.14 -5.35 22.00
C MET A 253 -9.82 -5.94 20.77
N SER A 254 -10.47 -5.12 19.95
CA SER A 254 -10.98 -5.60 18.66
C SER A 254 -9.82 -6.09 17.77
N PHE A 255 -10.07 -7.05 16.89
CA PHE A 255 -9.02 -7.61 16.04
C PHE A 255 -8.40 -6.59 15.07
N ALA A 256 -9.17 -5.57 14.66
CA ALA A 256 -8.69 -4.49 13.83
C ALA A 256 -7.73 -3.56 14.59
N GLU A 257 -8.11 -3.12 15.78
CA GLU A 257 -7.27 -2.28 16.66
C GLU A 257 -6.00 -3.02 17.08
N ALA A 258 -6.12 -4.30 17.44
CA ALA A 258 -4.97 -5.13 17.82
C ALA A 258 -3.93 -5.25 16.70
N LYS A 259 -4.38 -5.39 15.45
CA LYS A 259 -3.47 -5.39 14.28
C LYS A 259 -2.80 -4.04 14.06
N LEU A 260 -3.54 -2.95 14.24
CA LEU A 260 -3.01 -1.60 14.11
C LEU A 260 -1.92 -1.34 15.15
N GLU A 261 -2.21 -1.62 16.42
CA GLU A 261 -1.26 -1.47 17.54
C GLU A 261 -0.01 -2.33 17.34
N ALA A 262 -0.17 -3.58 16.92
CA ALA A 262 0.98 -4.44 16.59
C ALA A 262 1.83 -3.85 15.45
N ALA A 263 1.22 -3.26 14.44
CA ALA A 263 1.93 -2.64 13.32
C ALA A 263 2.65 -1.33 13.73
N GLU A 264 2.14 -0.61 14.72
CA GLU A 264 2.83 0.55 15.31
C GLU A 264 4.05 0.12 16.12
N GLU A 265 3.92 -0.91 16.96
CA GLU A 265 5.01 -1.44 17.79
C GLU A 265 6.19 -1.94 16.95
N TYR A 266 5.92 -2.61 15.83
CA TYR A 266 6.93 -3.17 14.91
C TYR A 266 7.18 -2.29 13.67
N ALA A 267 6.89 -0.98 13.74
CA ALA A 267 7.01 -0.07 12.60
C ALA A 267 8.45 0.05 12.08
N VAL A 268 9.45 -0.01 12.97
CA VAL A 268 10.88 0.07 12.62
C VAL A 268 11.30 -1.18 11.85
N GLU A 269 10.96 -2.38 12.35
CA GLU A 269 11.26 -3.66 11.69
C GLU A 269 10.61 -3.72 10.31
N CYS A 270 9.35 -3.32 10.20
CA CYS A 270 8.66 -3.24 8.92
C CYS A 270 9.32 -2.26 7.95
N ALA A 271 9.86 -1.15 8.45
CA ALA A 271 10.55 -0.17 7.62
C ALA A 271 11.93 -0.65 7.15
N MET A 272 12.65 -1.40 7.98
CA MET A 272 13.98 -1.93 7.62
C MET A 272 13.93 -3.09 6.64
N LEU A 273 12.82 -3.81 6.57
CA LEU A 273 12.65 -5.01 5.73
C LEU A 273 12.02 -4.73 4.37
N LYS A 274 11.66 -3.48 4.05
CA LYS A 274 11.03 -3.13 2.76
C LYS A 274 12.00 -3.09 1.59
#